data_ab1f9ff12924b18aa40502c683a38338
#
_entry.id   ab1f9ff12924b18aa40502c683a38338
#
_cell.length_a   1.000
_cell.length_b   1.000
_cell.length_c   1.000
_cell.angle_alpha   90.00
_cell.angle_beta   90.00
_cell.angle_gamma   90.00
#
_symmetry.space_group_name_H-M   'P 1'
#
loop_
_entity.id
_entity.type
_entity.pdbx_description
1 polymer ?
#
loop_
_entity_poly.entity_id
_entity_poly.type
_entity_poly.pdbx_seq_one_letter_code
_entity_poly.pdbx_strand_id
1 'polypeptide(L)'
;MKENLNFSKTQETYDMLFFPAIPECISLSENKYIGISFNEGSQKKIIILDPYGNYATYQFHTEGSFAIELTEKEILIYLVRSQLKVSYDFDGNLNYIDDTLKGQVATKYQELTKQDKVFKGNSVLEVEANAFSYKLLLDGQIILSCSTFAIIGSKISLLPFLLVFIIFTAIFFKKTRNKKGESSTA
;
A
#
# COMPACT_ATOMS: atom_id res chain seq x y z
N MET A 1 1.86 12.65 23.53
CA MET A 1 1.94 13.06 22.13
C MET A 1 0.58 12.75 21.52
N LYS A 2 -0.20 13.73 21.12
CA LYS A 2 -1.49 13.48 20.44
C LYS A 2 -1.16 13.12 19.00
N GLU A 3 -1.34 11.86 18.62
CA GLU A 3 -1.32 11.48 17.22
C GLU A 3 -2.42 12.25 16.49
N ASN A 4 -2.06 12.94 15.43
CA ASN A 4 -3.01 13.71 14.66
C ASN A 4 -3.65 12.74 13.66
N LEU A 5 -4.63 11.98 14.13
CA LEU A 5 -5.38 10.99 13.35
C LEU A 5 -6.39 11.69 12.44
N ASN A 6 -5.93 12.64 11.63
CA ASN A 6 -6.77 13.19 10.57
C ASN A 6 -7.00 12.08 9.52
N PHE A 7 -8.08 11.36 9.72
CA PHE A 7 -8.55 10.30 8.85
C PHE A 7 -9.34 10.93 7.71
N SER A 8 -8.75 11.01 6.53
CA SER A 8 -9.40 11.59 5.36
C SER A 8 -9.85 10.48 4.41
N LYS A 9 -11.13 10.52 4.01
CA LYS A 9 -11.73 9.62 3.02
C LYS A 9 -11.74 10.29 1.66
N THR A 10 -11.24 9.60 0.64
CA THR A 10 -11.44 9.96 -0.77
C THR A 10 -12.18 8.79 -1.44
N GLN A 11 -13.33 9.08 -2.03
CA GLN A 11 -14.09 8.07 -2.76
C GLN A 11 -13.75 8.20 -4.26
N GLU A 12 -13.32 7.09 -4.85
CA GLU A 12 -12.99 7.02 -6.27
C GLU A 12 -13.77 5.88 -6.92
N THR A 13 -14.21 6.07 -8.15
CA THR A 13 -14.88 5.02 -8.95
C THR A 13 -13.84 4.28 -9.78
N TYR A 14 -14.06 3.03 -10.01
CA TYR A 14 -13.18 2.05 -10.61
C TYR A 14 -12.70 2.45 -12.02
N ASP A 15 -11.51 3.03 -12.13
CA ASP A 15 -10.71 2.99 -13.35
C ASP A 15 -9.22 2.86 -12.96
N MET A 16 -8.75 1.62 -12.78
CA MET A 16 -7.39 1.23 -12.41
C MET A 16 -6.95 1.63 -11.00
N LEU A 17 -7.26 0.80 -10.02
CA LEU A 17 -6.57 0.72 -8.73
C LEU A 17 -5.10 0.35 -8.95
N PHE A 18 -4.26 1.37 -9.10
CA PHE A 18 -2.83 1.22 -9.21
C PHE A 18 -2.17 1.54 -7.86
N PHE A 19 -1.76 0.50 -7.13
CA PHE A 19 -1.01 0.66 -5.89
C PHE A 19 0.36 0.03 -6.02
N PRO A 20 1.41 0.85 -6.17
CA PRO A 20 2.76 0.36 -6.37
C PRO A 20 3.45 -0.07 -5.06
N ALA A 21 2.69 -0.40 -4.04
CA ALA A 21 3.19 -0.89 -2.75
C ALA A 21 2.62 -2.29 -2.46
N ILE A 22 3.42 -3.12 -1.78
CA ILE A 22 2.97 -4.44 -1.33
C ILE A 22 2.04 -4.26 -0.13
N PRO A 23 0.87 -4.92 -0.09
CA PRO A 23 0.00 -4.89 1.08
C PRO A 23 0.73 -5.36 2.35
N GLU A 24 0.56 -4.63 3.45
CA GLU A 24 1.07 -5.03 4.76
C GLU A 24 0.07 -5.91 5.51
N CYS A 25 -1.21 -5.63 5.32
CA CYS A 25 -2.28 -6.37 5.96
C CYS A 25 -3.51 -6.39 5.05
N ILE A 26 -4.21 -7.52 5.03
CA ILE A 26 -5.50 -7.70 4.37
C ILE A 26 -6.56 -8.05 5.41
N SER A 27 -7.78 -7.65 5.14
CA SER A 27 -8.93 -7.97 5.99
C SER A 27 -10.18 -8.19 5.15
N LEU A 28 -11.03 -9.10 5.58
CA LEU A 28 -12.31 -9.42 4.95
C LEU A 28 -13.41 -9.32 6.01
N SER A 29 -14.48 -8.58 5.72
CA SER A 29 -15.68 -8.56 6.58
C SER A 29 -16.66 -9.65 6.17
N GLU A 30 -17.65 -9.93 7.04
CA GLU A 30 -18.72 -10.89 6.72
C GLU A 30 -19.58 -10.41 5.55
N ASN A 31 -19.74 -9.11 5.39
CA ASN A 31 -20.46 -8.48 4.27
C ASN A 31 -19.60 -8.35 3.00
N LYS A 32 -18.45 -9.05 2.93
CA LYS A 32 -17.52 -9.06 1.79
C LYS A 32 -16.86 -7.72 1.47
N TYR A 33 -16.80 -6.79 2.42
CA TYR A 33 -15.88 -5.65 2.28
C TYR A 33 -14.44 -6.15 2.43
N ILE A 34 -13.57 -5.66 1.58
CA ILE A 34 -12.15 -6.03 1.56
C ILE A 34 -11.34 -4.82 1.97
N GLY A 35 -10.54 -4.95 3.02
CA GLY A 35 -9.60 -3.96 3.48
C GLY A 35 -8.18 -4.33 3.11
N ILE A 36 -7.43 -3.35 2.62
CA ILE A 36 -6.02 -3.49 2.27
C ILE A 36 -5.26 -2.33 2.89
N SER A 37 -4.23 -2.61 3.67
CA SER A 37 -3.38 -1.58 4.25
C SER A 37 -2.01 -1.51 3.59
N PHE A 38 -1.50 -0.27 3.47
CA PHE A 38 -0.17 0.02 2.94
C PHE A 38 0.58 0.94 3.90
N ASN A 39 1.84 0.61 4.14
CA ASN A 39 2.74 1.36 5.00
C ASN A 39 3.74 2.16 4.15
N GLU A 40 3.45 3.43 3.91
CA GLU A 40 4.27 4.34 3.13
C GLU A 40 5.03 5.31 4.04
N GLY A 41 5.85 4.76 4.93
CA GLY A 41 6.57 5.57 5.92
C GLY A 41 5.65 6.17 6.98
N SER A 42 5.65 7.48 7.16
CA SER A 42 4.76 8.16 8.11
C SER A 42 3.31 8.29 7.61
N GLN A 43 3.11 8.27 6.30
CA GLN A 43 1.78 8.26 5.70
C GLN A 43 1.28 6.83 5.60
N LYS A 44 0.09 6.59 6.08
CA LYS A 44 -0.60 5.29 6.07
C LYS A 44 -1.79 5.37 5.16
N LYS A 45 -2.03 4.29 4.43
CA LYS A 45 -3.11 4.20 3.47
C LYS A 45 -3.91 2.92 3.69
N ILE A 46 -5.21 3.06 3.69
CA ILE A 46 -6.16 1.94 3.73
C ILE A 46 -7.08 2.07 2.51
N ILE A 47 -7.30 0.97 1.84
CA ILE A 47 -8.27 0.88 0.77
C ILE A 47 -9.34 -0.10 1.20
N ILE A 48 -10.57 0.32 1.06
CA ILE A 48 -11.73 -0.52 1.29
C ILE A 48 -12.46 -0.69 -0.04
N LEU A 49 -12.59 -1.93 -0.47
CA LEU A 49 -13.44 -2.29 -1.62
C LEU A 49 -14.78 -2.79 -1.07
N ASP A 50 -15.87 -2.31 -1.65
CA ASP A 50 -17.20 -2.84 -1.37
C ASP A 50 -17.51 -4.07 -2.23
N PRO A 51 -18.57 -4.84 -1.92
CA PRO A 51 -18.95 -6.01 -2.70
C PRO A 51 -19.38 -5.71 -4.14
N TYR A 52 -19.60 -4.45 -4.48
CA TYR A 52 -20.03 -3.99 -5.81
C TYR A 52 -18.86 -3.51 -6.68
N GLY A 53 -17.64 -3.50 -6.10
CA GLY A 53 -16.42 -3.08 -6.79
C GLY A 53 -16.10 -1.59 -6.66
N ASN A 54 -16.87 -0.81 -5.89
CA ASN A 54 -16.47 0.55 -5.56
C ASN A 54 -15.40 0.52 -4.48
N TYR A 55 -14.55 1.55 -4.44
CA TYR A 55 -13.56 1.65 -3.39
C TYR A 55 -13.47 3.03 -2.75
N ALA A 56 -13.04 3.04 -1.52
CA ALA A 56 -12.69 4.23 -0.78
C ALA A 56 -11.26 4.13 -0.28
N THR A 57 -10.53 5.25 -0.35
CA THR A 57 -9.20 5.39 0.20
C THR A 57 -9.24 6.22 1.47
N TYR A 58 -8.60 5.72 2.51
CA TYR A 58 -8.43 6.42 3.78
C TYR A 58 -6.96 6.67 4.01
N GLN A 59 -6.61 7.87 4.43
CA GLN A 59 -5.23 8.26 4.71
C GLN A 59 -5.13 8.88 6.09
N PHE A 60 -4.06 8.55 6.81
CA PHE A 60 -3.74 9.12 8.11
C PHE A 60 -2.24 9.08 8.37
N HIS A 61 -1.81 9.86 9.37
CA HIS A 61 -0.41 9.92 9.77
C HIS A 61 -0.18 9.21 11.10
N THR A 62 0.76 8.27 11.14
CA THR A 62 1.29 7.69 12.36
C THR A 62 2.76 7.30 12.21
N GLU A 63 3.52 7.41 13.31
CA GLU A 63 4.94 7.05 13.36
C GLU A 63 5.14 5.58 13.75
N GLY A 64 4.49 4.66 13.19
CA GLY A 64 4.65 3.25 13.56
C GLY A 64 3.96 2.33 12.61
N SER A 65 4.10 1.04 12.87
CA SER A 65 3.36 0.01 12.16
C SER A 65 1.90 0.01 12.61
N PHE A 66 1.02 -0.41 11.72
CA PHE A 66 -0.39 -0.55 12.00
C PHE A 66 -0.96 -1.74 11.25
N ALA A 67 -2.05 -2.29 11.75
CA ALA A 67 -2.84 -3.29 11.04
C ALA A 67 -4.32 -2.89 11.06
N ILE A 68 -5.08 -3.48 10.17
CA ILE A 68 -6.52 -3.25 10.07
C ILE A 68 -7.29 -4.55 10.24
N GLU A 69 -8.49 -4.41 10.78
CA GLU A 69 -9.48 -5.48 10.82
C GLU A 69 -10.84 -4.87 10.47
N LEU A 70 -11.53 -5.48 9.50
CA LEU A 70 -12.87 -5.05 9.13
C LEU A 70 -13.91 -5.87 9.88
N THR A 71 -14.87 -5.17 10.43
CA THR A 71 -16.12 -5.75 10.89
C THR A 71 -17.23 -5.46 9.87
N GLU A 72 -18.49 -5.77 10.19
CA GLU A 72 -19.63 -5.45 9.34
C GLU A 72 -19.86 -3.93 9.17
N LYS A 73 -19.44 -3.13 10.16
CA LYS A 73 -19.78 -1.70 10.25
C LYS A 73 -18.59 -0.78 10.49
N GLU A 74 -17.44 -1.33 10.83
CA GLU A 74 -16.30 -0.55 11.34
C GLU A 74 -14.97 -0.98 10.71
N ILE A 75 -14.09 0.00 10.62
CA ILE A 75 -12.68 -0.16 10.31
C ILE A 75 -11.93 -0.06 11.64
N LEU A 76 -11.40 -1.18 12.14
CA LEU A 76 -10.56 -1.21 13.32
C LEU A 76 -9.10 -1.04 12.91
N ILE A 77 -8.40 -0.10 13.53
CA ILE A 77 -7.00 0.20 13.28
C ILE A 77 -6.21 -0.04 14.57
N TYR A 78 -5.21 -0.90 14.50
CA TYR A 78 -4.32 -1.24 15.60
C TYR A 78 -2.99 -0.48 15.42
N LEU A 79 -2.73 0.52 16.26
CA LEU A 79 -1.55 1.38 16.22
C LEU A 79 -0.49 0.85 17.17
N VAL A 80 0.56 0.24 16.66
CA VAL A 80 1.56 -0.49 17.47
C VAL A 80 2.33 0.44 18.41
N ARG A 81 2.76 1.60 17.93
CA ARG A 81 3.58 2.53 18.72
C ARG A 81 2.83 3.17 19.89
N SER A 82 1.60 3.60 19.64
CA SER A 82 0.75 4.22 20.66
C SER A 82 -0.01 3.21 21.53
N GLN A 83 0.01 1.93 21.14
CA GLN A 83 -0.73 0.86 21.80
C GLN A 83 -2.24 1.15 21.88
N LEU A 84 -2.80 1.70 20.79
CA LEU A 84 -4.20 2.06 20.68
C LEU A 84 -4.90 1.20 19.64
N LYS A 85 -6.17 0.89 19.92
CA LYS A 85 -7.14 0.46 18.92
C LYS A 85 -8.07 1.62 18.62
N VAL A 86 -8.23 1.96 17.37
CA VAL A 86 -9.10 3.05 16.91
C VAL A 86 -10.14 2.49 15.98
N SER A 87 -11.39 2.88 16.16
CA SER A 87 -12.50 2.48 15.30
C SER A 87 -13.06 3.66 14.54
N TYR A 88 -13.24 3.45 13.24
CA TYR A 88 -13.94 4.37 12.34
C TYR A 88 -15.12 3.66 11.68
N ASP A 89 -16.15 4.39 11.32
CA ASP A 89 -17.16 3.90 10.39
C ASP A 89 -16.64 3.94 8.93
N PHE A 90 -17.42 3.39 7.99
CA PHE A 90 -17.06 3.42 6.58
C PHE A 90 -17.23 4.81 5.93
N ASP A 91 -17.74 5.80 6.65
CA ASP A 91 -17.74 7.19 6.23
C ASP A 91 -16.51 7.96 6.68
N GLY A 92 -15.68 7.34 7.52
CA GLY A 92 -14.45 7.91 8.03
C GLY A 92 -14.65 8.67 9.34
N ASN A 93 -15.82 8.57 9.97
CA ASN A 93 -16.07 9.18 11.27
C ASN A 93 -15.48 8.32 12.39
N LEU A 94 -14.82 8.96 13.34
CA LEU A 94 -14.28 8.31 14.52
C LEU A 94 -15.40 7.81 15.43
N ASN A 95 -15.46 6.51 15.71
CA ASN A 95 -16.40 5.92 16.66
C ASN A 95 -15.81 5.96 18.07
N TYR A 96 -14.61 5.40 18.26
CA TYR A 96 -13.95 5.38 19.57
C TYR A 96 -12.44 5.16 19.46
N ILE A 97 -11.76 5.47 20.56
CA ILE A 97 -10.36 5.12 20.78
C ILE A 97 -10.29 4.26 22.05
N ASP A 98 -9.67 3.10 21.93
CA ASP A 98 -9.56 2.13 23.02
C ASP A 98 -8.08 1.95 23.37
N ASP A 99 -7.71 2.22 24.61
CA ASP A 99 -6.38 2.03 25.16
C ASP A 99 -6.31 0.85 26.15
N THR A 100 -7.39 0.11 26.33
CA THR A 100 -7.45 -1.04 27.24
C THR A 100 -6.62 -2.23 26.76
N LEU A 101 -6.35 -2.30 25.46
CA LEU A 101 -5.55 -3.35 24.81
C LEU A 101 -4.02 -3.12 24.92
N LYS A 102 -3.55 -2.24 25.83
CA LYS A 102 -2.11 -2.01 26.03
C LYS A 102 -1.37 -3.33 26.28
N GLY A 103 -0.30 -3.55 25.49
CA GLY A 103 0.46 -4.82 25.51
C GLY A 103 -0.10 -5.91 24.58
N GLN A 104 -1.34 -5.83 24.10
CA GLN A 104 -1.94 -6.80 23.19
C GLN A 104 -1.96 -6.31 21.74
N VAL A 105 -1.87 -4.99 21.51
CA VAL A 105 -1.92 -4.39 20.16
C VAL A 105 -0.80 -4.93 19.27
N ALA A 106 0.40 -5.10 19.81
CA ALA A 106 1.52 -5.65 19.04
C ALA A 106 1.30 -7.11 18.64
N THR A 107 0.69 -7.92 19.52
CA THR A 107 0.33 -9.31 19.22
C THR A 107 -0.72 -9.36 18.13
N LYS A 108 -1.77 -8.53 18.26
CA LYS A 108 -2.85 -8.45 17.26
C LYS A 108 -2.31 -7.99 15.89
N TYR A 109 -1.40 -7.02 15.89
CA TYR A 109 -0.71 -6.60 14.67
C TYR A 109 0.03 -7.78 14.01
N GLN A 110 0.80 -8.55 14.80
CA GLN A 110 1.53 -9.70 14.25
C GLN A 110 0.60 -10.80 13.72
N GLU A 111 -0.54 -11.02 14.35
CA GLU A 111 -1.55 -11.96 13.87
C GLU A 111 -2.10 -11.53 12.51
N LEU A 112 -2.50 -10.26 12.39
CA LEU A 112 -3.14 -9.73 11.19
C LEU A 112 -2.16 -9.58 10.00
N THR A 113 -0.91 -9.18 10.26
CA THR A 113 0.07 -8.95 9.18
C THR A 113 0.77 -10.20 8.68
N LYS A 114 0.67 -11.33 9.42
CA LYS A 114 1.22 -12.63 8.99
C LYS A 114 0.24 -13.44 8.15
N GLN A 115 -0.98 -12.96 7.98
CA GLN A 115 -2.01 -13.70 7.27
C GLN A 115 -1.94 -13.40 5.77
N ASP A 116 -1.48 -14.38 4.98
CA ASP A 116 -1.61 -14.33 3.53
C ASP A 116 -3.03 -14.73 3.06
N LYS A 117 -3.82 -15.31 3.97
CA LYS A 117 -5.20 -15.76 3.73
C LYS A 117 -6.11 -15.41 4.91
N VAL A 118 -7.25 -14.82 4.61
CA VAL A 118 -8.31 -14.49 5.57
C VAL A 118 -9.59 -15.22 5.19
N PHE A 119 -10.16 -15.95 6.15
CA PHE A 119 -11.40 -16.69 5.97
C PHE A 119 -12.54 -15.98 6.68
N LYS A 120 -13.66 -15.76 5.98
CA LYS A 120 -14.91 -15.23 6.56
C LYS A 120 -16.11 -15.94 5.93
N GLY A 121 -16.85 -16.66 6.75
CA GLY A 121 -17.93 -17.52 6.25
C GLY A 121 -17.41 -18.51 5.21
N ASN A 122 -17.97 -18.47 4.01
CA ASN A 122 -17.57 -19.30 2.87
C ASN A 122 -16.58 -18.60 1.92
N SER A 123 -16.15 -17.37 2.23
CA SER A 123 -15.25 -16.61 1.37
C SER A 123 -13.81 -16.64 1.89
N VAL A 124 -12.87 -16.65 0.94
CA VAL A 124 -11.43 -16.65 1.19
C VAL A 124 -10.80 -15.48 0.46
N LEU A 125 -10.18 -14.59 1.20
CA LEU A 125 -9.33 -13.54 0.66
C LEU A 125 -7.87 -13.97 0.78
N GLU A 126 -7.13 -13.93 -0.32
CA GLU A 126 -5.74 -14.37 -0.39
C GLU A 126 -4.87 -13.32 -1.06
N VAL A 127 -3.66 -13.11 -0.53
CA VAL A 127 -2.60 -12.32 -1.15
C VAL A 127 -1.49 -13.25 -1.60
N GLU A 128 -1.20 -13.24 -2.89
CA GLU A 128 0.01 -13.79 -3.47
C GLU A 128 0.99 -12.66 -3.73
N ALA A 129 2.01 -12.50 -2.90
CA ALA A 129 2.98 -11.41 -3.02
C ALA A 129 4.41 -11.94 -3.13
N ASN A 130 5.22 -11.21 -3.90
CA ASN A 130 6.68 -11.32 -3.89
C ASN A 130 7.30 -9.92 -3.77
N ALA A 131 8.63 -9.80 -3.78
CA ALA A 131 9.32 -8.52 -3.59
C ALA A 131 8.93 -7.43 -4.61
N PHE A 132 8.30 -7.80 -5.74
CA PHE A 132 8.09 -6.90 -6.87
C PHE A 132 6.67 -6.90 -7.44
N SER A 133 5.81 -7.80 -7.00
CA SER A 133 4.45 -7.90 -7.49
C SER A 133 3.54 -8.52 -6.45
N TYR A 134 2.24 -8.24 -6.55
CA TYR A 134 1.23 -8.94 -5.77
C TYR A 134 -0.05 -9.14 -6.57
N LYS A 135 -0.82 -10.13 -6.14
CA LYS A 135 -2.19 -10.37 -6.56
C LYS A 135 -3.06 -10.55 -5.33
N LEU A 136 -4.24 -9.97 -5.36
CA LEU A 136 -5.27 -10.17 -4.36
C LEU A 136 -6.39 -10.99 -5.01
N LEU A 137 -6.72 -12.10 -4.38
CA LEU A 137 -7.73 -13.04 -4.86
C LEU A 137 -8.87 -13.13 -3.84
N LEU A 138 -10.09 -13.07 -4.33
CA LEU A 138 -11.29 -13.39 -3.55
C LEU A 138 -11.93 -14.64 -4.16
N ASP A 139 -12.06 -15.68 -3.36
CA ASP A 139 -12.62 -16.99 -3.79
C ASP A 139 -11.93 -17.55 -5.06
N GLY A 140 -10.60 -17.32 -5.16
CA GLY A 140 -9.76 -17.72 -6.30
C GLY A 140 -9.81 -16.81 -7.52
N GLN A 141 -10.64 -15.76 -7.52
CA GLN A 141 -10.70 -14.76 -8.58
C GLN A 141 -9.79 -13.57 -8.30
N ILE A 142 -8.99 -13.16 -9.26
CA ILE A 142 -8.12 -11.98 -9.11
C ILE A 142 -8.99 -10.73 -9.11
N ILE A 143 -8.98 -10.00 -7.99
CA ILE A 143 -9.67 -8.72 -7.84
C ILE A 143 -8.74 -7.52 -7.97
N LEU A 144 -7.45 -7.72 -7.70
CA LEU A 144 -6.44 -6.68 -7.80
C LEU A 144 -5.09 -7.31 -8.14
N SER A 145 -4.32 -6.67 -9.01
CA SER A 145 -2.94 -7.09 -9.29
C SER A 145 -2.04 -5.89 -9.53
N CYS A 146 -0.81 -5.97 -9.04
CA CYS A 146 0.21 -4.97 -9.30
C CYS A 146 1.45 -5.64 -9.90
N SER A 147 1.94 -5.08 -11.02
CA SER A 147 3.10 -5.64 -11.73
C SER A 147 4.41 -5.11 -11.17
N THR A 148 5.48 -5.90 -11.37
CA THR A 148 6.85 -5.58 -11.00
C THR A 148 7.30 -4.18 -11.47
N PHE A 149 6.99 -3.81 -12.70
CA PHE A 149 7.40 -2.52 -13.27
C PHE A 149 6.73 -1.35 -12.56
N ALA A 150 5.54 -1.52 -12.07
CA ALA A 150 4.79 -0.51 -11.35
C ALA A 150 5.42 -0.22 -9.98
N ILE A 151 5.78 -1.27 -9.24
CA ILE A 151 6.42 -1.15 -7.92
C ILE A 151 7.83 -0.55 -8.05
N ILE A 152 8.60 -0.99 -9.03
CA ILE A 152 9.94 -0.45 -9.30
C ILE A 152 9.83 1.01 -9.72
N GLY A 153 8.92 1.35 -10.64
CA GLY A 153 8.74 2.71 -11.13
C GLY A 153 8.37 3.72 -10.05
N SER A 154 7.62 3.30 -9.03
CA SER A 154 7.27 4.17 -7.89
C SER A 154 8.42 4.39 -6.90
N LYS A 155 9.33 3.42 -6.78
CA LYS A 155 10.46 3.47 -5.83
C LYS A 155 11.72 4.08 -6.42
N ILE A 156 11.84 4.11 -7.75
CA ILE A 156 13.02 4.62 -8.44
C ILE A 156 12.72 6.02 -8.95
N SER A 157 13.36 7.03 -8.36
CA SER A 157 13.38 8.38 -8.94
C SER A 157 13.99 8.30 -10.34
N LEU A 158 13.26 8.79 -11.35
CA LEU A 158 13.76 8.86 -12.75
C LEU A 158 15.01 9.75 -12.89
N LEU A 159 15.25 10.63 -11.92
CA LEU A 159 16.36 11.59 -11.91
C LEU A 159 17.75 10.97 -12.06
N PRO A 160 18.15 9.94 -11.29
CA PRO A 160 19.47 9.32 -11.47
C PRO A 160 19.61 8.61 -12.82
N PHE A 161 18.53 8.03 -13.37
CA PHE A 161 18.57 7.41 -14.71
C PHE A 161 18.75 8.46 -15.81
N LEU A 162 18.09 9.59 -15.72
CA LEU A 162 18.25 10.72 -16.63
C LEU A 162 19.69 11.26 -16.56
N LEU A 163 20.27 11.38 -15.38
CA LEU A 163 21.66 11.80 -15.18
C LEU A 163 22.66 10.80 -15.82
N VAL A 164 22.47 9.53 -15.59
CA VAL A 164 23.32 8.47 -16.19
C VAL A 164 23.18 8.49 -17.72
N PHE A 165 21.97 8.66 -18.25
CA PHE A 165 21.73 8.73 -19.69
C PHE A 165 22.40 9.97 -20.31
N ILE A 166 22.32 11.13 -19.65
CA ILE A 166 22.98 12.37 -20.09
C ILE A 166 24.51 12.20 -20.10
N ILE A 167 25.09 11.61 -19.06
CA ILE A 167 26.53 11.35 -18.97
C ILE A 167 26.95 10.39 -20.08
N PHE A 168 26.22 9.31 -20.32
CA PHE A 168 26.50 8.34 -21.37
C PHE A 168 26.45 8.95 -22.77
N THR A 169 25.43 9.75 -23.04
CA THR A 169 25.32 10.48 -24.33
C THR A 169 26.45 11.48 -24.52
N ALA A 170 26.81 12.24 -23.47
CA ALA A 170 27.93 13.19 -23.52
C ALA A 170 29.27 12.50 -23.82
N ILE A 171 29.54 11.35 -23.17
CA ILE A 171 30.74 10.55 -23.41
C ILE A 171 30.75 10.00 -24.84
N PHE A 172 29.62 9.50 -25.32
CA PHE A 172 29.50 8.96 -26.67
C PHE A 172 29.73 10.03 -27.75
N PHE A 173 29.16 11.21 -27.59
CA PHE A 173 29.39 12.34 -28.51
C PHE A 173 30.84 12.83 -28.48
N LYS A 174 31.49 12.85 -27.32
CA LYS A 174 32.91 13.23 -27.20
C LYS A 174 33.81 12.21 -27.93
N LYS A 175 33.51 10.93 -27.83
CA LYS A 175 34.29 9.84 -28.49
C LYS A 175 34.12 9.86 -30.02
N THR A 176 32.94 10.19 -30.53
CA THR A 176 32.68 10.30 -31.97
C THR A 176 33.31 11.54 -32.57
N ARG A 177 33.40 12.64 -31.81
CA ARG A 177 34.03 13.91 -32.27
C ARG A 177 35.55 13.75 -32.37
N ASN A 178 36.22 13.04 -31.47
CA ASN A 178 37.65 12.81 -31.49
C ASN A 178 38.04 11.90 -32.66
N LYS A 179 37.24 10.91 -33.07
CA LYS A 179 37.51 10.08 -34.23
C LYS A 179 37.44 10.79 -35.57
N LYS A 180 36.63 11.87 -35.67
CA LYS A 180 36.56 12.71 -36.89
C LYS A 180 37.74 13.69 -37.04
N GLY A 181 38.41 14.03 -35.93
CA GLY A 181 39.58 14.89 -35.94
C GLY A 181 40.86 14.21 -36.43
N GLU A 182 40.97 12.90 -36.24
CA GLU A 182 42.16 12.11 -36.65
C GLU A 182 42.16 11.70 -38.12
N SER A 183 40.99 11.73 -38.80
CA SER A 183 40.91 11.37 -40.23
C SER A 183 41.09 12.56 -41.19
N SER A 184 41.37 13.77 -40.69
CA SER A 184 41.54 15.00 -41.51
C SER A 184 42.99 15.47 -41.61
N THR A 185 43.94 14.68 -41.08
CA THR A 185 45.38 15.01 -41.12
C THR A 185 46.22 13.92 -41.81
N ALA A 186 45.64 13.18 -42.76
CA ALA A 186 46.36 12.26 -43.64
C ALA A 186 46.26 12.71 -45.10
#